data_4ee3320cf3c3db65272c631ac27ace17
#
_entry.id   4ee3320cf3c3db65272c631ac27ace17
#
_cell.length_a   1.000
_cell.length_b   1.000
_cell.length_c   1.000
_cell.angle_alpha   90.00
_cell.angle_beta   90.00
_cell.angle_gamma   90.00
#
_symmetry.space_group_name_H-M   'P 1'
#
loop_
_entity.id
_entity.type
_entity.pdbx_description
1 polymer ?
#
loop_
_entity_poly.entity_id
_entity_poly.type
_entity_poly.pdbx_seq_one_letter_code
_entity_poly.pdbx_strand_id
1 'polypeptide(L)'
;MSLFNIIDSISKASGTKAKQAIIEEHKDNELFRTYLWAMLSNDVKFGISRREVTECGHKHLDLPTLQAFVQNLNTRKVSGNAAVDYVETVMKQLTKEDQWLIAALLDGTLRNGISTTTVNKAFGEEFIWEAGKHYMRCSLPSDKLIGSFNFNDAVVQIKFDGAYHEVGRKIGIRTRSGKKYQSVPGIEARAIEGILMGEFVVYHNDDVLDRKTGNGILNSLQQGSDIPDNHKVVYHVWDWRPEDKACDIEYRKRLEIASKYDNGDTIKVVKGVKVNNYQEALSVAGELIANGYEGGILKDMNMPWRSGTSKQQVKLKVECDIDLLAVGFVKGDANGKHANTFGSIKCRSSDGKIEVDVTGMSDSQREHLFNNPQEILGKVVTVTFNDIIESKTDRETASLFLPRFGNKQANGWFEIRNDKLEADSSERIIEIFEATTGIRKELKK
;
A
#
# COMPACT_ATOMS: atom_id res chain seq x y z
N MET A 1 14.25 9.71 35.65
CA MET A 1 14.57 10.60 34.48
C MET A 1 13.25 10.99 33.83
N SER A 2 13.04 12.26 33.42
CA SER A 2 11.82 12.67 32.73
C SER A 2 11.73 12.03 31.33
N LEU A 3 10.53 11.90 30.78
CA LEU A 3 10.34 11.37 29.41
C LEU A 3 11.12 12.20 28.39
N PHE A 4 11.10 13.53 28.53
CA PHE A 4 11.86 14.43 27.67
C PHE A 4 13.37 14.10 27.70
N ASN A 5 13.96 13.90 28.90
CA ASN A 5 15.39 13.59 29.02
C ASN A 5 15.75 12.24 28.36
N ILE A 6 14.87 11.23 28.43
CA ILE A 6 15.09 9.95 27.74
C ILE A 6 15.10 10.17 26.23
N ILE A 7 14.09 10.86 25.68
CA ILE A 7 13.98 11.15 24.25
C ILE A 7 15.14 12.03 23.74
N ASP A 8 15.53 13.02 24.52
CA ASP A 8 16.67 13.90 24.20
C ASP A 8 18.00 13.10 24.17
N SER A 9 18.21 12.20 25.14
CA SER A 9 19.39 11.31 25.16
C SER A 9 19.45 10.42 23.91
N ILE A 10 18.31 9.87 23.47
CA ILE A 10 18.25 9.10 22.23
C ILE A 10 18.56 9.98 21.01
N SER A 11 18.09 11.22 21.00
CA SER A 11 18.34 12.16 19.90
C SER A 11 19.82 12.52 19.78
N LYS A 12 20.52 12.65 20.90
CA LYS A 12 21.96 12.98 20.98
C LYS A 12 22.85 11.76 20.72
N ALA A 13 22.33 10.54 20.86
CA ALA A 13 23.10 9.33 20.66
C ALA A 13 23.55 9.15 19.21
N SER A 14 24.82 8.81 19.00
CA SER A 14 25.40 8.56 17.70
C SER A 14 25.22 7.10 17.28
N GLY A 15 24.52 6.89 16.18
CA GLY A 15 24.30 5.57 15.56
C GLY A 15 23.21 4.71 16.23
N THR A 16 22.74 3.73 15.46
CA THR A 16 21.57 2.90 15.82
C THR A 16 21.80 2.07 17.08
N LYS A 17 23.01 1.52 17.30
CA LYS A 17 23.32 0.69 18.47
C LYS A 17 23.25 1.49 19.77
N ALA A 18 23.78 2.72 19.79
CA ALA A 18 23.72 3.57 20.98
C ALA A 18 22.27 3.95 21.33
N LYS A 19 21.46 4.27 20.32
CA LYS A 19 20.02 4.54 20.49
C LYS A 19 19.28 3.32 21.03
N GLN A 20 19.58 2.12 20.49
CA GLN A 20 18.99 0.87 20.94
C GLN A 20 19.31 0.59 22.42
N ALA A 21 20.54 0.81 22.87
CA ALA A 21 20.94 0.62 24.26
C ALA A 21 20.14 1.52 25.23
N ILE A 22 19.94 2.80 24.88
CA ILE A 22 19.15 3.73 25.72
C ILE A 22 17.68 3.27 25.78
N ILE A 23 17.11 2.82 24.63
CA ILE A 23 15.74 2.31 24.60
C ILE A 23 15.60 1.05 25.46
N GLU A 24 16.58 0.15 25.43
CA GLU A 24 16.60 -1.08 26.21
C GLU A 24 16.70 -0.79 27.72
N GLU A 25 17.52 0.19 28.13
CA GLU A 25 17.63 0.64 29.52
C GLU A 25 16.30 1.14 30.09
N HIS A 26 15.45 1.75 29.26
CA HIS A 26 14.19 2.35 29.68
C HIS A 26 12.94 1.54 29.25
N LYS A 27 13.11 0.33 28.71
CA LYS A 27 12.00 -0.47 28.14
C LYS A 27 10.88 -0.80 29.12
N ASP A 28 11.17 -0.83 30.43
CA ASP A 28 10.19 -1.14 31.48
C ASP A 28 9.48 0.11 32.03
N ASN A 29 9.84 1.30 31.56
CA ASN A 29 9.14 2.55 31.88
C ASN A 29 7.83 2.65 31.10
N GLU A 30 6.68 2.51 31.77
CA GLU A 30 5.36 2.49 31.13
C GLU A 30 5.01 3.78 30.38
N LEU A 31 5.41 4.96 30.89
CA LEU A 31 5.20 6.23 30.21
C LEU A 31 5.98 6.26 28.89
N PHE A 32 7.25 5.86 28.91
CA PHE A 32 8.08 5.78 27.73
C PHE A 32 7.57 4.76 26.71
N ARG A 33 7.14 3.57 27.18
CA ARG A 33 6.50 2.54 26.33
C ARG A 33 5.26 3.09 25.64
N THR A 34 4.36 3.70 26.42
CA THR A 34 3.10 4.27 25.88
C THR A 34 3.38 5.36 24.87
N TYR A 35 4.37 6.21 25.14
CA TYR A 35 4.77 7.27 24.21
C TYR A 35 5.32 6.71 22.90
N LEU A 36 6.26 5.76 22.95
CA LEU A 36 6.81 5.12 21.74
C LEU A 36 5.73 4.39 20.94
N TRP A 37 4.81 3.69 21.64
CA TRP A 37 3.70 3.04 20.97
C TRP A 37 2.78 4.05 20.26
N ALA A 38 2.39 5.12 20.96
CA ALA A 38 1.53 6.14 20.39
C ALA A 38 2.18 6.88 19.20
N MET A 39 3.50 7.05 19.25
CA MET A 39 4.30 7.71 18.19
C MET A 39 4.47 6.85 16.94
N LEU A 40 4.70 5.54 17.09
CA LEU A 40 5.17 4.68 16.00
C LEU A 40 4.10 3.69 15.52
N SER A 41 3.03 3.48 16.30
CA SER A 41 1.97 2.56 15.91
C SER A 41 1.05 3.15 14.84
N ASN A 42 0.73 2.33 13.85
CA ASN A 42 -0.28 2.67 12.86
C ASN A 42 -1.72 2.60 13.40
N ASP A 43 -1.89 2.01 14.60
CA ASP A 43 -3.20 1.94 15.29
C ASP A 43 -3.61 3.29 15.90
N VAL A 44 -2.69 4.26 16.01
CA VAL A 44 -2.95 5.57 16.61
C VAL A 44 -3.06 6.65 15.55
N LYS A 45 -4.16 7.39 15.58
CA LYS A 45 -4.42 8.53 14.70
C LYS A 45 -5.09 9.66 15.48
N PHE A 46 -4.41 10.78 15.58
CA PHE A 46 -4.91 11.92 16.34
C PHE A 46 -5.90 12.78 15.54
N GLY A 47 -5.76 12.83 14.20
CA GLY A 47 -6.65 13.59 13.31
C GLY A 47 -6.57 15.11 13.49
N ILE A 48 -5.49 15.57 14.09
CA ILE A 48 -5.14 16.97 14.28
C ILE A 48 -3.64 17.11 13.98
N SER A 49 -3.27 18.19 13.35
CA SER A 49 -1.87 18.52 13.07
C SER A 49 -1.17 19.11 14.29
N ARG A 50 0.15 19.21 14.22
CA ARG A 50 0.99 19.86 15.21
C ARG A 50 0.39 21.17 15.70
N ARG A 51 0.45 21.40 17.02
CA ARG A 51 0.07 22.64 17.68
C ARG A 51 1.25 23.19 18.47
N GLU A 52 1.26 24.50 18.63
CA GLU A 52 2.18 25.21 19.49
C GLU A 52 1.36 26.19 20.34
N VAL A 53 1.68 26.25 21.63
CA VAL A 53 1.07 27.20 22.56
C VAL A 53 2.17 28.06 23.18
N THR A 54 1.85 29.33 23.43
CA THR A 54 2.79 30.31 24.03
C THR A 54 2.86 30.15 25.55
N GLU A 55 1.73 29.84 26.17
CA GLU A 55 1.63 29.61 27.60
C GLU A 55 2.18 28.24 27.97
N CYS A 56 2.94 28.13 29.07
CA CYS A 56 3.40 26.86 29.61
C CYS A 56 3.10 26.78 31.12
N GLY A 57 2.73 25.58 31.56
CA GLY A 57 2.53 25.26 32.97
C GLY A 57 3.79 24.67 33.61
N HIS A 58 3.58 24.02 34.74
CA HIS A 58 4.64 23.39 35.52
C HIS A 58 4.44 21.86 35.66
N LYS A 59 3.36 21.32 35.09
CA LYS A 59 3.06 19.90 35.16
C LYS A 59 3.95 19.13 34.19
N HIS A 60 4.57 18.03 34.65
CA HIS A 60 5.21 17.08 33.76
C HIS A 60 4.17 16.12 33.16
N LEU A 61 4.44 15.69 31.93
CA LEU A 61 3.64 14.67 31.25
C LEU A 61 3.75 13.36 32.04
N ASP A 62 2.63 12.90 32.56
CA ASP A 62 2.50 11.64 33.27
C ASP A 62 1.72 10.59 32.43
N LEU A 63 1.79 9.34 32.88
CA LEU A 63 1.14 8.22 32.18
C LEU A 63 -0.38 8.39 32.05
N PRO A 64 -1.15 8.76 33.09
CA PRO A 64 -2.59 9.00 32.96
C PRO A 64 -2.93 10.09 31.97
N THR A 65 -2.19 11.19 31.97
CA THR A 65 -2.40 12.31 31.02
C THR A 65 -2.14 11.86 29.58
N LEU A 66 -1.04 11.12 29.32
CA LEU A 66 -0.72 10.60 27.99
C LEU A 66 -1.76 9.59 27.52
N GLN A 67 -2.18 8.65 28.39
CA GLN A 67 -3.20 7.66 28.06
C GLN A 67 -4.54 8.31 27.69
N ALA A 68 -5.00 9.27 28.51
CA ALA A 68 -6.23 10.02 28.25
C ALA A 68 -6.14 10.83 26.95
N PHE A 69 -4.99 11.47 26.69
CA PHE A 69 -4.71 12.21 25.48
C PHE A 69 -4.83 11.32 24.22
N VAL A 70 -4.12 10.20 24.24
CA VAL A 70 -4.15 9.22 23.13
C VAL A 70 -5.55 8.66 22.95
N GLN A 71 -6.21 8.23 24.02
CA GLN A 71 -7.55 7.63 23.95
C GLN A 71 -8.57 8.62 23.37
N ASN A 72 -8.67 9.83 23.91
CA ASN A 72 -9.68 10.81 23.52
C ASN A 72 -9.57 11.18 22.03
N LEU A 73 -8.34 11.34 21.51
CA LEU A 73 -8.12 11.72 20.12
C LEU A 73 -8.24 10.50 19.17
N ASN A 74 -7.66 9.37 19.55
CA ASN A 74 -7.65 8.17 18.69
C ASN A 74 -9.06 7.57 18.51
N THR A 75 -9.88 7.58 19.56
CA THR A 75 -11.27 7.09 19.49
C THR A 75 -12.26 8.14 19.00
N ARG A 76 -11.78 9.34 18.63
CA ARG A 76 -12.61 10.46 18.20
C ARG A 76 -13.64 10.92 19.25
N LYS A 77 -13.42 10.64 20.53
CA LYS A 77 -14.23 11.15 21.63
C LYS A 77 -14.25 12.69 21.61
N VAL A 78 -13.14 13.30 21.20
CA VAL A 78 -13.03 14.72 20.82
C VAL A 78 -12.55 14.81 19.37
N SER A 79 -13.14 15.69 18.57
CA SER A 79 -12.82 15.86 17.15
C SER A 79 -13.08 17.29 16.69
N GLY A 80 -12.59 17.66 15.50
CA GLY A 80 -12.76 19.01 14.95
C GLY A 80 -12.19 20.09 15.88
N ASN A 81 -12.91 21.20 16.07
CA ASN A 81 -12.47 22.32 16.92
C ASN A 81 -12.34 21.89 18.39
N ALA A 82 -13.21 21.03 18.90
CA ALA A 82 -13.11 20.52 20.27
C ALA A 82 -11.80 19.74 20.51
N ALA A 83 -11.26 19.07 19.49
CA ALA A 83 -9.94 18.43 19.60
C ALA A 83 -8.80 19.46 19.66
N VAL A 84 -8.93 20.58 18.93
CA VAL A 84 -7.95 21.68 19.00
C VAL A 84 -7.94 22.26 20.43
N ASP A 85 -9.09 22.63 20.96
CA ASP A 85 -9.26 23.20 22.30
C ASP A 85 -8.74 22.26 23.38
N TYR A 86 -9.03 20.95 23.24
CA TYR A 86 -8.55 19.92 24.14
C TYR A 86 -7.03 19.82 24.15
N VAL A 87 -6.40 19.75 22.96
CA VAL A 87 -4.95 19.68 22.82
C VAL A 87 -4.28 20.90 23.43
N GLU A 88 -4.77 22.10 23.12
CA GLU A 88 -4.21 23.34 23.65
C GLU A 88 -4.37 23.41 25.19
N THR A 89 -5.51 22.99 25.72
CA THR A 89 -5.74 22.92 27.18
C THR A 89 -4.76 21.98 27.86
N VAL A 90 -4.51 20.79 27.30
CA VAL A 90 -3.53 19.86 27.86
C VAL A 90 -2.12 20.47 27.78
N MET A 91 -1.74 21.01 26.61
CA MET A 91 -0.42 21.59 26.41
C MET A 91 -0.12 22.76 27.36
N LYS A 92 -1.07 23.67 27.58
CA LYS A 92 -0.92 24.82 28.50
C LYS A 92 -0.61 24.45 29.95
N GLN A 93 -0.97 23.25 30.36
CA GLN A 93 -0.63 22.74 31.72
C GLN A 93 0.79 22.18 31.82
N LEU A 94 1.38 21.78 30.68
CA LEU A 94 2.66 21.09 30.62
C LEU A 94 3.85 22.06 30.61
N THR A 95 5.02 21.54 31.04
CA THR A 95 6.31 22.21 30.87
C THR A 95 6.62 22.39 29.37
N LYS A 96 7.53 23.28 29.03
CA LYS A 96 7.93 23.55 27.65
C LYS A 96 8.47 22.31 26.93
N GLU A 97 9.24 21.49 27.64
CA GLU A 97 9.82 20.25 27.15
C GLU A 97 8.72 19.22 26.84
N ASP A 98 7.73 19.08 27.73
CA ASP A 98 6.65 18.13 27.55
C ASP A 98 5.62 18.61 26.48
N GLN A 99 5.47 19.92 26.30
CA GLN A 99 4.73 20.47 25.14
C GLN A 99 5.37 20.06 23.81
N TRP A 100 6.72 20.07 23.76
CA TRP A 100 7.44 19.62 22.56
C TRP A 100 7.20 18.13 22.30
N LEU A 101 7.14 17.29 23.35
CA LEU A 101 6.81 15.87 23.18
C LEU A 101 5.40 15.68 22.62
N ILE A 102 4.40 16.43 23.09
CA ILE A 102 3.03 16.36 22.56
C ILE A 102 3.00 16.85 21.09
N ALA A 103 3.70 17.94 20.78
CA ALA A 103 3.77 18.45 19.41
C ALA A 103 4.42 17.43 18.45
N ALA A 104 5.50 16.77 18.89
CA ALA A 104 6.16 15.71 18.13
C ALA A 104 5.25 14.48 17.94
N LEU A 105 4.46 14.13 18.96
CA LEU A 105 3.48 13.04 18.90
C LEU A 105 2.40 13.31 17.84
N LEU A 106 1.90 14.54 17.76
CA LEU A 106 0.92 14.96 16.74
C LEU A 106 1.51 14.94 15.32
N ASP A 107 2.79 15.27 15.16
CA ASP A 107 3.51 15.18 13.89
C ASP A 107 3.80 13.71 13.48
N GLY A 108 3.72 12.76 14.42
CA GLY A 108 4.09 11.36 14.18
C GLY A 108 5.59 11.15 13.90
N THR A 109 6.44 12.09 14.34
CA THR A 109 7.90 11.99 14.14
C THR A 109 8.69 12.76 15.18
N LEU A 110 9.74 12.14 15.70
CA LEU A 110 10.73 12.77 16.57
C LEU A 110 11.93 13.33 15.79
N ARG A 111 12.06 13.00 14.49
CA ARG A 111 13.21 13.33 13.63
C ARG A 111 14.58 12.94 14.22
N ASN A 112 14.61 11.99 15.13
CA ASN A 112 15.79 11.52 15.86
C ASN A 112 16.31 10.16 15.37
N GLY A 113 15.76 9.62 14.27
CA GLY A 113 16.19 8.35 13.69
C GLY A 113 15.77 7.11 14.49
N ILE A 114 14.78 7.21 15.40
CA ILE A 114 14.12 6.05 16.01
C ILE A 114 13.16 5.46 15.00
N SER A 115 13.29 4.15 14.76
CA SER A 115 12.38 3.40 13.89
C SER A 115 11.71 2.27 14.67
N THR A 116 10.57 1.79 14.17
CA THR A 116 9.88 0.59 14.69
C THR A 116 10.85 -0.59 14.83
N THR A 117 11.71 -0.81 13.84
CA THR A 117 12.72 -1.88 13.87
C THR A 117 13.71 -1.71 15.03
N THR A 118 14.16 -0.48 15.31
CA THR A 118 15.09 -0.20 16.43
C THR A 118 14.43 -0.45 17.76
N VAL A 119 13.18 0.00 17.93
CA VAL A 119 12.39 -0.21 19.16
C VAL A 119 12.14 -1.70 19.39
N ASN A 120 11.63 -2.43 18.40
CA ASN A 120 11.36 -3.86 18.52
C ASN A 120 12.62 -4.67 18.88
N LYS A 121 13.78 -4.30 18.31
CA LYS A 121 15.06 -4.93 18.68
C LYS A 121 15.44 -4.67 20.14
N ALA A 122 15.27 -3.44 20.62
CA ALA A 122 15.57 -3.07 22.01
C ALA A 122 14.63 -3.75 22.99
N PHE A 123 13.37 -3.95 22.64
CA PHE A 123 12.39 -4.64 23.48
C PHE A 123 12.56 -6.18 23.45
N GLY A 124 13.29 -6.72 22.46
CA GLY A 124 13.43 -8.18 22.29
C GLY A 124 12.16 -8.88 21.79
N GLU A 125 11.13 -8.11 21.44
CA GLU A 125 9.82 -8.56 20.97
C GLU A 125 9.25 -7.61 19.91
N GLU A 126 8.21 -8.02 19.19
CA GLU A 126 7.48 -7.13 18.30
C GLU A 126 6.47 -6.28 19.09
N PHE A 127 7.00 -5.32 19.82
CA PHE A 127 6.21 -4.37 20.60
C PHE A 127 5.33 -3.48 19.70
N ILE A 128 5.84 -3.09 18.52
CA ILE A 128 5.12 -2.31 17.51
C ILE A 128 5.04 -3.14 16.24
N TRP A 129 3.84 -3.25 15.67
CA TRP A 129 3.62 -3.97 14.42
C TRP A 129 4.49 -3.45 13.28
N GLU A 130 5.29 -4.33 12.70
CA GLU A 130 6.21 -4.01 11.62
C GLU A 130 5.67 -4.56 10.29
N ALA A 131 4.85 -3.77 9.62
CA ALA A 131 4.09 -4.15 8.42
C ALA A 131 4.92 -4.90 7.36
N GLY A 132 6.20 -4.57 7.20
CA GLY A 132 7.08 -5.22 6.23
C GLY A 132 7.43 -6.67 6.57
N LYS A 133 7.27 -7.11 7.84
CA LYS A 133 7.68 -8.44 8.34
C LYS A 133 6.57 -9.49 8.30
N HIS A 134 5.35 -9.09 8.04
CA HIS A 134 4.18 -9.98 8.06
C HIS A 134 3.66 -10.33 6.67
N TYR A 135 4.35 -9.92 5.61
CA TYR A 135 3.86 -10.06 4.26
C TYR A 135 4.88 -10.71 3.33
N MET A 136 4.46 -11.80 2.69
CA MET A 136 5.22 -12.44 1.61
C MET A 136 4.79 -11.83 0.27
N ARG A 137 5.67 -11.01 -0.32
CA ARG A 137 5.42 -10.30 -1.58
C ARG A 137 5.73 -11.18 -2.78
N CYS A 138 4.96 -11.00 -3.85
CA CYS A 138 5.25 -11.59 -5.14
C CYS A 138 6.37 -10.83 -5.86
N SER A 139 7.24 -11.56 -6.55
CA SER A 139 8.20 -11.02 -7.51
C SER A 139 7.49 -10.52 -8.77
N LEU A 140 8.17 -9.64 -9.51
CA LEU A 140 7.86 -9.39 -10.92
C LEU A 140 8.53 -10.47 -11.78
N PRO A 141 7.96 -10.83 -12.94
CA PRO A 141 8.58 -11.77 -13.86
C PRO A 141 9.89 -11.20 -14.41
N SER A 142 10.85 -12.08 -14.64
CA SER A 142 12.06 -11.83 -15.42
C SER A 142 12.52 -13.15 -16.03
N ASP A 143 13.23 -13.12 -17.16
CA ASP A 143 13.69 -14.34 -17.84
C ASP A 143 14.46 -15.27 -16.91
N LYS A 144 15.37 -14.71 -16.10
CA LYS A 144 16.14 -15.45 -15.11
C LYS A 144 15.27 -16.13 -14.06
N LEU A 145 14.24 -15.42 -13.56
CA LEU A 145 13.33 -15.94 -12.56
C LEU A 145 12.45 -17.05 -13.14
N ILE A 146 11.86 -16.81 -14.31
CA ILE A 146 10.97 -17.75 -14.98
C ILE A 146 11.74 -19.00 -15.43
N GLY A 147 12.96 -18.84 -15.96
CA GLY A 147 13.83 -19.98 -16.34
C GLY A 147 14.24 -20.89 -15.17
N SER A 148 14.19 -20.38 -13.93
CA SER A 148 14.47 -21.14 -12.71
C SER A 148 13.23 -21.52 -11.90
N PHE A 149 12.02 -21.17 -12.36
CA PHE A 149 10.78 -21.43 -11.65
C PHE A 149 10.39 -22.93 -11.74
N ASN A 150 9.90 -23.49 -10.63
CA ASN A 150 9.46 -24.89 -10.59
C ASN A 150 8.03 -25.04 -11.09
N PHE A 151 7.87 -25.46 -12.34
CA PHE A 151 6.56 -25.72 -12.96
C PHE A 151 6.01 -27.13 -12.74
N ASN A 152 6.77 -28.05 -12.11
CA ASN A 152 6.26 -29.42 -11.88
C ASN A 152 5.00 -29.44 -11.03
N ASP A 153 4.83 -28.41 -10.18
CA ASP A 153 3.70 -28.27 -9.30
C ASP A 153 3.38 -26.81 -9.06
N ALA A 154 2.87 -26.17 -10.10
CA ALA A 154 2.57 -24.76 -10.14
C ALA A 154 1.10 -24.50 -10.40
N VAL A 155 0.59 -23.42 -9.84
CA VAL A 155 -0.78 -22.94 -10.06
C VAL A 155 -0.78 -21.43 -10.33
N VAL A 156 -1.79 -20.98 -11.06
CA VAL A 156 -2.15 -19.56 -11.17
C VAL A 156 -3.42 -19.32 -10.38
N GLN A 157 -3.35 -18.40 -9.43
CA GLN A 157 -4.51 -17.92 -8.67
C GLN A 157 -4.93 -16.53 -9.14
N ILE A 158 -6.21 -16.20 -8.95
CA ILE A 158 -6.75 -14.87 -9.23
C ILE A 158 -6.00 -13.82 -8.39
N LYS A 159 -5.62 -12.74 -9.04
CA LYS A 159 -5.18 -11.52 -8.36
C LYS A 159 -6.39 -10.59 -8.19
N PHE A 160 -6.90 -10.53 -6.97
CA PHE A 160 -7.99 -9.62 -6.63
C PHE A 160 -7.50 -8.17 -6.54
N ASP A 161 -8.37 -7.24 -6.91
CA ASP A 161 -8.15 -5.80 -6.77
C ASP A 161 -8.90 -5.25 -5.54
N GLY A 162 -8.47 -5.64 -4.37
CA GLY A 162 -9.06 -5.29 -3.09
C GLY A 162 -8.05 -4.68 -2.11
N ALA A 163 -8.21 -4.99 -0.83
CA ALA A 163 -7.31 -4.58 0.25
C ALA A 163 -6.77 -5.80 1.01
N TYR A 164 -5.43 -5.91 1.10
CA TYR A 164 -4.77 -6.97 1.86
C TYR A 164 -5.11 -6.91 3.34
N HIS A 165 -5.48 -8.07 3.89
CA HIS A 165 -5.72 -8.26 5.31
C HIS A 165 -5.12 -9.56 5.84
N GLU A 166 -4.76 -9.53 7.12
CA GLU A 166 -4.45 -10.69 7.94
C GLU A 166 -5.54 -10.87 8.99
N VAL A 167 -5.98 -12.11 9.19
CA VAL A 167 -7.02 -12.45 10.17
C VAL A 167 -6.56 -13.64 10.99
N GLY A 168 -6.58 -13.50 12.32
CA GLY A 168 -6.19 -14.58 13.23
C GLY A 168 -6.55 -14.28 14.69
N ARG A 169 -6.65 -15.34 15.50
CA ARG A 169 -7.10 -15.24 16.90
C ARG A 169 -6.34 -14.20 17.71
N LYS A 170 -5.00 -14.22 17.65
CA LYS A 170 -4.17 -13.32 18.46
C LYS A 170 -4.04 -11.92 17.88
N ILE A 171 -4.04 -11.80 16.55
CA ILE A 171 -3.82 -10.53 15.89
C ILE A 171 -5.11 -9.75 15.61
N GLY A 172 -6.28 -10.42 15.67
CA GLY A 172 -7.55 -9.88 15.21
C GLY A 172 -7.58 -9.75 13.69
N ILE A 173 -8.21 -8.69 13.18
CA ILE A 173 -8.27 -8.34 11.76
C ILE A 173 -7.35 -7.13 11.55
N ARG A 174 -6.35 -7.26 10.66
CA ARG A 174 -5.37 -6.20 10.39
C ARG A 174 -5.15 -5.96 8.92
N THR A 175 -4.96 -4.69 8.58
CA THR A 175 -4.48 -4.28 7.25
C THR A 175 -2.99 -4.59 7.10
N ARG A 176 -2.47 -4.46 5.88
CA ARG A 176 -1.03 -4.57 5.59
C ARG A 176 -0.17 -3.59 6.41
N SER A 177 -0.67 -2.41 6.71
CA SER A 177 0.03 -1.41 7.53
C SER A 177 -0.11 -1.63 9.03
N GLY A 178 -0.86 -2.67 9.47
CA GLY A 178 -1.06 -3.03 10.86
C GLY A 178 -2.29 -2.40 11.52
N LYS A 179 -3.07 -1.57 10.81
CA LYS A 179 -4.31 -1.00 11.36
C LYS A 179 -5.30 -2.10 11.69
N LYS A 180 -5.94 -2.01 12.84
CA LYS A 180 -6.93 -2.97 13.32
C LYS A 180 -8.35 -2.57 12.92
N TYR A 181 -9.17 -3.60 12.69
CA TYR A 181 -10.64 -3.49 12.68
C TYR A 181 -11.18 -3.96 14.04
N GLN A 182 -12.25 -3.35 14.50
CA GLN A 182 -12.98 -3.84 15.67
C GLN A 182 -13.72 -5.14 15.33
N SER A 183 -14.42 -5.13 14.20
CA SER A 183 -15.11 -6.29 13.65
C SER A 183 -15.30 -6.13 12.13
N VAL A 184 -15.53 -7.24 11.46
CA VAL A 184 -16.02 -7.28 10.08
C VAL A 184 -17.14 -8.31 10.06
N PRO A 185 -18.36 -7.95 9.66
CA PRO A 185 -19.49 -8.87 9.64
C PRO A 185 -19.18 -10.18 8.91
N GLY A 186 -19.50 -11.30 9.53
CA GLY A 186 -19.27 -12.64 8.98
C GLY A 186 -17.82 -13.14 9.06
N ILE A 187 -16.89 -12.40 9.70
CA ILE A 187 -15.48 -12.80 9.84
C ILE A 187 -15.11 -12.87 11.33
N GLU A 188 -15.11 -14.09 11.87
CA GLU A 188 -14.84 -14.36 13.29
C GLU A 188 -13.35 -14.65 13.52
N ALA A 189 -12.55 -13.61 13.70
CA ALA A 189 -11.09 -13.74 13.90
C ALA A 189 -10.71 -14.67 15.06
N ARG A 190 -11.53 -14.72 16.12
CA ARG A 190 -11.29 -15.58 17.31
C ARG A 190 -11.38 -17.08 16.99
N ALA A 191 -12.09 -17.47 15.93
CA ALA A 191 -12.23 -18.85 15.48
C ALA A 191 -11.03 -19.32 14.64
N ILE A 192 -10.14 -18.43 14.21
CA ILE A 192 -9.05 -18.74 13.28
C ILE A 192 -7.77 -19.01 14.06
N GLU A 193 -7.30 -20.26 14.00
CA GLU A 193 -5.98 -20.65 14.51
C GLU A 193 -4.91 -20.37 13.47
N GLY A 194 -3.81 -19.75 13.90
CA GLY A 194 -2.83 -19.18 12.99
C GLY A 194 -3.34 -17.88 12.36
N ILE A 195 -2.88 -17.59 11.15
CA ILE A 195 -3.16 -16.35 10.44
C ILE A 195 -3.55 -16.67 9.00
N LEU A 196 -4.77 -16.34 8.63
CA LEU A 196 -5.21 -16.29 7.24
C LEU A 196 -4.70 -15.01 6.58
N MET A 197 -4.29 -15.11 5.33
CA MET A 197 -3.84 -14.00 4.49
C MET A 197 -4.68 -13.95 3.22
N GLY A 198 -5.20 -12.77 2.91
CA GLY A 198 -6.13 -12.61 1.78
C GLY A 198 -6.44 -11.16 1.47
N GLU A 199 -7.41 -10.97 0.59
CA GLU A 199 -7.91 -9.68 0.15
C GLU A 199 -9.35 -9.50 0.60
N PHE A 200 -9.67 -8.36 1.23
CA PHE A 200 -11.04 -7.94 1.38
C PHE A 200 -11.52 -7.29 0.09
N VAL A 201 -12.59 -7.81 -0.44
CA VAL A 201 -13.30 -7.27 -1.60
C VAL A 201 -14.73 -6.96 -1.17
N VAL A 202 -15.20 -5.77 -1.52
CA VAL A 202 -16.57 -5.35 -1.20
C VAL A 202 -17.47 -5.63 -2.39
N TYR A 203 -18.61 -6.22 -2.09
CA TYR A 203 -19.67 -6.51 -3.05
C TYR A 203 -20.89 -5.66 -2.75
N HIS A 204 -21.58 -5.20 -3.77
CA HIS A 204 -22.91 -4.62 -3.70
C HIS A 204 -23.87 -5.59 -4.40
N ASN A 205 -24.81 -6.16 -3.67
CA ASN A 205 -25.51 -7.37 -4.07
C ASN A 205 -24.48 -8.50 -4.40
N ASP A 206 -24.40 -8.96 -5.63
CA ASP A 206 -23.41 -9.95 -6.06
C ASP A 206 -22.30 -9.37 -6.95
N ASP A 207 -22.32 -8.07 -7.22
CA ASP A 207 -21.34 -7.39 -8.06
C ASP A 207 -20.15 -6.90 -7.26
N VAL A 208 -18.94 -7.12 -7.78
CA VAL A 208 -17.69 -6.59 -7.19
C VAL A 208 -17.64 -5.08 -7.39
N LEU A 209 -17.44 -4.34 -6.30
CA LEU A 209 -17.20 -2.90 -6.38
C LEU A 209 -15.78 -2.61 -6.87
N ASP A 210 -15.62 -1.50 -7.59
CA ASP A 210 -14.29 -0.99 -7.90
C ASP A 210 -13.49 -0.73 -6.62
N ARG A 211 -12.17 -0.86 -6.73
CA ARG A 211 -11.25 -0.74 -5.59
C ARG A 211 -11.38 0.57 -4.80
N LYS A 212 -11.62 1.69 -5.48
CA LYS A 212 -11.72 3.00 -4.82
C LYS A 212 -12.95 3.07 -3.93
N THR A 213 -14.10 2.66 -4.46
CA THR A 213 -15.37 2.61 -3.72
C THR A 213 -15.29 1.58 -2.60
N GLY A 214 -14.84 0.35 -2.89
CA GLY A 214 -14.69 -0.70 -1.90
C GLY A 214 -13.73 -0.31 -0.75
N ASN A 215 -12.58 0.26 -1.05
CA ASN A 215 -11.65 0.75 -0.02
C ASN A 215 -12.24 1.92 0.79
N GLY A 216 -13.08 2.76 0.22
CA GLY A 216 -13.83 3.79 0.95
C GLY A 216 -14.71 3.17 2.05
N ILE A 217 -15.48 2.12 1.71
CA ILE A 217 -16.34 1.38 2.65
C ILE A 217 -15.47 0.69 3.72
N LEU A 218 -14.39 -0.01 3.32
CA LEU A 218 -13.48 -0.65 4.26
C LEU A 218 -12.83 0.34 5.24
N ASN A 219 -12.46 1.53 4.78
CA ASN A 219 -11.93 2.57 5.66
C ASN A 219 -12.98 3.10 6.66
N SER A 220 -14.23 3.26 6.23
CA SER A 220 -15.33 3.65 7.12
C SER A 220 -15.62 2.57 8.16
N LEU A 221 -15.66 1.31 7.74
CA LEU A 221 -15.81 0.15 8.64
C LEU A 221 -14.66 0.07 9.65
N GLN A 222 -13.42 0.33 9.23
CA GLN A 222 -12.25 0.36 10.10
C GLN A 222 -12.34 1.49 11.16
N GLN A 223 -13.09 2.56 10.85
CA GLN A 223 -13.36 3.66 11.77
C GLN A 223 -14.59 3.43 12.66
N GLY A 224 -15.25 2.27 12.55
CA GLY A 224 -16.39 1.87 13.37
C GLY A 224 -17.76 2.19 12.77
N SER A 225 -17.83 2.55 11.48
CA SER A 225 -19.12 2.67 10.78
C SER A 225 -19.65 1.27 10.41
N ASP A 226 -20.95 1.17 10.24
CA ASP A 226 -21.58 -0.04 9.72
C ASP A 226 -21.34 -0.19 8.20
N ILE A 227 -21.47 -1.43 7.71
CA ILE A 227 -21.49 -1.69 6.27
C ILE A 227 -22.82 -1.15 5.72
N PRO A 228 -22.82 -0.41 4.59
CA PRO A 228 -24.04 0.07 3.97
C PRO A 228 -24.96 -1.09 3.53
N ASP A 229 -26.27 -0.85 3.47
CA ASP A 229 -27.26 -1.83 3.04
C ASP A 229 -26.90 -2.45 1.68
N ASN A 230 -27.19 -3.72 1.53
CA ASN A 230 -26.89 -4.51 0.34
C ASN A 230 -25.39 -4.64 -0.01
N HIS A 231 -24.50 -4.26 0.92
CA HIS A 231 -23.05 -4.46 0.77
C HIS A 231 -22.56 -5.62 1.63
N LYS A 232 -21.54 -6.30 1.15
CA LYS A 232 -20.89 -7.41 1.85
C LYS A 232 -19.38 -7.35 1.64
N VAL A 233 -18.63 -7.59 2.71
CA VAL A 233 -17.18 -7.83 2.63
C VAL A 233 -16.96 -9.33 2.48
N VAL A 234 -16.25 -9.73 1.41
CA VAL A 234 -15.81 -11.10 1.22
C VAL A 234 -14.28 -11.15 1.37
N TYR A 235 -13.82 -12.05 2.20
CA TYR A 235 -12.42 -12.32 2.43
C TYR A 235 -11.94 -13.42 1.50
N HIS A 236 -11.24 -13.06 0.42
CA HIS A 236 -10.63 -14.00 -0.51
C HIS A 236 -9.26 -14.42 0.03
N VAL A 237 -9.21 -15.59 0.67
CA VAL A 237 -8.03 -16.12 1.34
C VAL A 237 -7.17 -16.89 0.34
N TRP A 238 -5.90 -16.55 0.26
CA TRP A 238 -4.95 -17.26 -0.61
C TRP A 238 -3.81 -17.95 0.13
N ASP A 239 -3.67 -17.77 1.44
CA ASP A 239 -2.63 -18.46 2.23
C ASP A 239 -2.99 -18.49 3.70
N TRP A 240 -2.31 -19.35 4.44
CA TRP A 240 -2.34 -19.47 5.88
C TRP A 240 -0.92 -19.65 6.42
N ARG A 241 -0.65 -19.20 7.63
CA ARG A 241 0.57 -19.49 8.36
C ARG A 241 0.31 -19.67 9.85
N PRO A 242 1.16 -20.41 10.58
CA PRO A 242 1.16 -20.35 12.04
C PRO A 242 1.50 -18.92 12.48
N GLU A 243 1.32 -18.64 13.77
CA GLU A 243 1.59 -17.30 14.31
C GLU A 243 3.07 -16.91 14.26
N ASP A 244 3.97 -17.91 14.19
CA ASP A 244 5.40 -17.69 13.99
C ASP A 244 5.73 -17.07 12.63
N LYS A 245 6.76 -16.21 12.60
CA LYS A 245 7.11 -15.40 11.42
C LYS A 245 7.66 -16.19 10.24
N ALA A 246 8.19 -17.39 10.44
CA ALA A 246 8.68 -18.27 9.41
C ALA A 246 7.93 -19.61 9.48
N CYS A 247 7.66 -20.20 8.30
CA CYS A 247 6.90 -21.44 8.24
C CYS A 247 7.42 -22.31 7.10
N ASP A 248 7.97 -23.47 7.44
CA ASP A 248 8.48 -24.45 6.48
C ASP A 248 7.40 -25.34 5.86
N ILE A 249 6.15 -25.18 6.30
CA ILE A 249 5.00 -25.90 5.72
C ILE A 249 4.84 -25.47 4.27
N GLU A 250 4.79 -26.45 3.37
CA GLU A 250 4.55 -26.23 1.94
C GLU A 250 3.23 -25.49 1.69
N TYR A 251 3.20 -24.67 0.65
CA TYR A 251 2.03 -23.87 0.28
C TYR A 251 0.76 -24.72 0.11
N ARG A 252 0.88 -25.89 -0.51
CA ARG A 252 -0.22 -26.86 -0.65
C ARG A 252 -0.91 -27.15 0.67
N LYS A 253 -0.12 -27.52 1.70
CA LYS A 253 -0.64 -27.84 3.05
C LYS A 253 -1.22 -26.61 3.74
N ARG A 254 -0.61 -25.44 3.53
CA ARG A 254 -1.14 -24.19 4.07
C ARG A 254 -2.50 -23.85 3.45
N LEU A 255 -2.67 -24.09 2.15
CA LEU A 255 -3.94 -23.87 1.45
C LEU A 255 -5.02 -24.88 1.92
N GLU A 256 -4.64 -26.13 2.18
CA GLU A 256 -5.54 -27.13 2.78
C GLU A 256 -6.01 -26.70 4.19
N ILE A 257 -5.12 -26.14 5.01
CA ILE A 257 -5.49 -25.60 6.33
C ILE A 257 -6.44 -24.40 6.15
N ALA A 258 -6.11 -23.47 5.25
CA ALA A 258 -6.95 -22.31 4.94
C ALA A 258 -8.36 -22.74 4.50
N SER A 259 -8.46 -23.81 3.71
CA SER A 259 -9.74 -24.33 3.19
C SER A 259 -10.72 -24.79 4.28
N LYS A 260 -10.24 -25.07 5.50
CA LYS A 260 -11.12 -25.39 6.64
C LYS A 260 -11.95 -24.20 7.13
N TYR A 261 -11.55 -23.00 6.77
CA TYR A 261 -12.23 -21.76 7.13
C TYR A 261 -13.13 -21.22 6.01
N ASP A 262 -13.12 -21.86 4.84
CA ASP A 262 -14.00 -21.50 3.73
C ASP A 262 -15.45 -21.79 4.11
N ASN A 263 -16.26 -20.74 4.23
CA ASN A 263 -17.69 -20.87 4.56
C ASN A 263 -18.60 -20.63 3.34
N GLY A 264 -18.01 -20.46 2.15
CA GLY A 264 -18.73 -20.23 0.89
C GLY A 264 -19.40 -18.86 0.76
N ASP A 265 -19.40 -18.05 1.81
CA ASP A 265 -20.09 -16.76 1.87
C ASP A 265 -19.09 -15.59 2.10
N THR A 266 -18.68 -15.37 3.33
CA THR A 266 -17.80 -14.23 3.71
C THR A 266 -16.33 -14.57 3.73
N ILE A 267 -15.98 -15.86 3.83
CA ILE A 267 -14.60 -16.36 3.68
C ILE A 267 -14.57 -17.36 2.54
N LYS A 268 -13.81 -17.06 1.51
CA LYS A 268 -13.65 -17.91 0.32
C LYS A 268 -12.18 -18.17 0.04
N VAL A 269 -11.78 -19.43 -0.04
CA VAL A 269 -10.39 -19.77 -0.35
C VAL A 269 -10.17 -19.75 -1.86
N VAL A 270 -9.14 -19.02 -2.28
CA VAL A 270 -8.81 -18.84 -3.70
C VAL A 270 -8.24 -20.12 -4.28
N LYS A 271 -8.96 -20.74 -5.22
CA LYS A 271 -8.50 -21.90 -5.96
C LYS A 271 -7.51 -21.50 -7.04
N GLY A 272 -6.55 -22.36 -7.35
CA GLY A 272 -5.58 -22.16 -8.43
C GLY A 272 -5.87 -23.10 -9.60
N VAL A 273 -5.55 -22.61 -10.80
CA VAL A 273 -5.53 -23.42 -12.03
C VAL A 273 -4.10 -23.96 -12.20
N LYS A 274 -3.96 -25.31 -12.33
CA LYS A 274 -2.66 -25.94 -12.52
C LYS A 274 -2.07 -25.54 -13.87
N VAL A 275 -0.76 -25.28 -13.90
CA VAL A 275 0.01 -24.92 -15.09
C VAL A 275 1.34 -25.65 -15.11
N ASN A 276 1.84 -26.01 -16.31
CA ASN A 276 3.05 -26.78 -16.48
C ASN A 276 4.22 -25.97 -17.08
N ASN A 277 3.96 -24.76 -17.52
CA ASN A 277 4.96 -23.83 -18.08
C ASN A 277 4.46 -22.39 -18.00
N TYR A 278 5.35 -21.46 -18.34
CA TYR A 278 5.06 -20.03 -18.26
C TYR A 278 4.01 -19.57 -19.28
N GLN A 279 3.98 -20.18 -20.48
CA GLN A 279 3.00 -19.82 -21.51
C GLN A 279 1.58 -20.16 -21.07
N GLU A 280 1.39 -21.35 -20.48
CA GLU A 280 0.09 -21.72 -19.87
C GLU A 280 -0.29 -20.75 -18.75
N ALA A 281 0.69 -20.34 -17.91
CA ALA A 281 0.44 -19.38 -16.85
C ALA A 281 -0.01 -18.02 -17.37
N LEU A 282 0.56 -17.54 -18.48
CA LEU A 282 0.14 -16.30 -19.14
C LEU A 282 -1.25 -16.45 -19.77
N SER A 283 -1.56 -17.59 -20.37
CA SER A 283 -2.91 -17.84 -20.93
C SER A 283 -3.97 -17.76 -19.84
N VAL A 284 -3.76 -18.44 -18.71
CA VAL A 284 -4.68 -18.38 -17.55
C VAL A 284 -4.81 -16.95 -17.03
N ALA A 285 -3.70 -16.21 -16.92
CA ALA A 285 -3.75 -14.80 -16.50
C ALA A 285 -4.53 -13.92 -17.48
N GLY A 286 -4.39 -14.16 -18.79
CA GLY A 286 -5.17 -13.50 -19.84
C GLY A 286 -6.68 -13.76 -19.70
N GLU A 287 -7.07 -15.02 -19.47
CA GLU A 287 -8.48 -15.36 -19.22
C GLU A 287 -9.03 -14.67 -17.95
N LEU A 288 -8.23 -14.59 -16.88
CA LEU A 288 -8.63 -13.88 -15.67
C LEU A 288 -8.86 -12.39 -15.93
N ILE A 289 -8.00 -11.76 -16.72
CA ILE A 289 -8.14 -10.35 -17.09
C ILE A 289 -9.38 -10.14 -17.97
N ALA A 290 -9.63 -11.04 -18.94
CA ALA A 290 -10.84 -11.01 -19.77
C ALA A 290 -12.13 -11.11 -18.95
N ASN A 291 -12.07 -11.77 -17.79
CA ASN A 291 -13.17 -11.87 -16.82
C ASN A 291 -13.18 -10.74 -15.78
N GLY A 292 -12.41 -9.65 -15.98
CA GLY A 292 -12.44 -8.45 -15.13
C GLY A 292 -11.54 -8.48 -13.89
N TYR A 293 -10.67 -9.49 -13.73
CA TYR A 293 -9.70 -9.53 -12.63
C TYR A 293 -8.40 -8.76 -12.99
N GLU A 294 -7.62 -8.38 -11.98
CA GLU A 294 -6.34 -7.63 -12.18
C GLU A 294 -5.25 -8.48 -12.87
N GLY A 295 -5.43 -9.79 -12.94
CA GLY A 295 -4.48 -10.76 -13.50
C GLY A 295 -4.35 -12.00 -12.63
N GLY A 296 -3.19 -12.64 -12.68
CA GLY A 296 -2.89 -13.86 -11.95
C GLY A 296 -1.65 -13.76 -11.03
N ILE A 297 -1.57 -14.67 -10.09
CA ILE A 297 -0.36 -14.93 -9.31
C ILE A 297 0.05 -16.37 -9.56
N LEU A 298 1.18 -16.54 -10.24
CA LEU A 298 1.83 -17.84 -10.41
C LEU A 298 2.49 -18.24 -9.08
N LYS A 299 2.24 -19.45 -8.58
CA LYS A 299 2.75 -19.94 -7.30
C LYS A 299 3.28 -21.37 -7.42
N ASP A 300 4.43 -21.62 -6.80
CA ASP A 300 4.96 -22.97 -6.55
C ASP A 300 4.24 -23.58 -5.34
N MET A 301 3.58 -24.73 -5.51
CA MET A 301 2.83 -25.39 -4.47
C MET A 301 3.68 -25.94 -3.33
N ASN A 302 5.00 -26.06 -3.53
CA ASN A 302 5.96 -26.52 -2.53
C ASN A 302 6.63 -25.37 -1.75
N MET A 303 6.31 -24.09 -2.06
CA MET A 303 7.00 -22.96 -1.44
C MET A 303 6.74 -22.87 0.07
N PRO A 304 7.79 -22.66 0.90
CA PRO A 304 7.64 -22.27 2.31
C PRO A 304 7.14 -20.82 2.42
N TRP A 305 6.58 -20.47 3.57
CA TRP A 305 6.26 -19.07 3.83
C TRP A 305 7.47 -18.33 4.41
N ARG A 306 7.82 -17.22 3.80
CA ARG A 306 8.89 -16.31 4.27
C ARG A 306 8.46 -14.86 4.09
N SER A 307 8.73 -14.04 5.10
CA SER A 307 8.56 -12.59 4.96
C SER A 307 9.47 -12.03 3.86
N GLY A 308 9.00 -11.00 3.16
CA GLY A 308 9.76 -10.37 2.10
C GLY A 308 9.31 -10.77 0.69
N THR A 309 10.15 -10.53 -0.31
CA THR A 309 9.81 -10.84 -1.70
C THR A 309 10.22 -12.28 -2.03
N SER A 310 9.23 -13.11 -2.36
CA SER A 310 9.42 -14.50 -2.75
C SER A 310 9.62 -14.62 -4.25
N LYS A 311 10.59 -15.46 -4.66
CA LYS A 311 10.80 -15.85 -6.06
C LYS A 311 9.87 -16.99 -6.49
N GLN A 312 9.21 -17.64 -5.55
CA GLN A 312 8.31 -18.78 -5.78
C GLN A 312 6.83 -18.34 -5.92
N GLN A 313 6.58 -17.04 -5.93
CA GLN A 313 5.31 -16.46 -6.35
C GLN A 313 5.55 -15.23 -7.22
N VAL A 314 4.94 -15.20 -8.39
CA VAL A 314 5.22 -14.21 -9.44
C VAL A 314 3.90 -13.56 -9.89
N LYS A 315 3.90 -12.23 -9.97
CA LYS A 315 2.76 -11.50 -10.51
C LYS A 315 2.71 -11.65 -12.02
N LEU A 316 1.60 -12.15 -12.52
CA LEU A 316 1.27 -12.16 -13.93
C LEU A 316 0.32 -10.97 -14.17
N LYS A 317 0.92 -9.83 -14.47
CA LYS A 317 0.20 -8.63 -14.90
C LYS A 317 0.42 -8.44 -16.37
N VAL A 318 -0.57 -7.93 -17.03
CA VAL A 318 -0.38 -7.42 -18.37
C VAL A 318 0.19 -6.02 -18.25
N GLU A 319 1.36 -5.83 -18.83
CA GLU A 319 1.99 -4.52 -19.00
C GLU A 319 2.32 -4.39 -20.49
N CYS A 320 1.80 -3.35 -21.11
CA CYS A 320 2.08 -3.04 -22.51
C CYS A 320 2.89 -1.77 -22.58
N ASP A 321 3.94 -1.79 -23.40
CA ASP A 321 4.74 -0.61 -23.71
C ASP A 321 4.34 -0.08 -25.08
N ILE A 322 4.11 1.22 -25.15
CA ILE A 322 3.76 1.97 -26.36
C ILE A 322 4.53 3.28 -26.38
N ASP A 323 4.57 3.89 -27.53
CA ASP A 323 5.25 5.16 -27.74
C ASP A 323 4.24 6.28 -27.99
N LEU A 324 4.21 7.29 -27.10
CA LEU A 324 3.30 8.42 -27.16
C LEU A 324 4.06 9.75 -27.33
N LEU A 325 3.41 10.75 -27.92
CA LEU A 325 3.94 12.10 -28.05
C LEU A 325 3.67 12.89 -26.76
N ALA A 326 4.70 13.42 -26.12
CA ALA A 326 4.56 14.34 -24.99
C ALA A 326 4.14 15.74 -25.50
N VAL A 327 2.92 16.17 -25.12
CA VAL A 327 2.29 17.38 -25.69
C VAL A 327 2.17 18.54 -24.72
N GLY A 328 2.34 18.31 -23.41
CA GLY A 328 2.24 19.40 -22.43
C GLY A 328 2.46 18.95 -21.00
N PHE A 329 2.62 19.91 -20.11
CA PHE A 329 2.63 19.70 -18.66
C PHE A 329 1.23 19.88 -18.09
N VAL A 330 0.85 19.00 -17.20
CA VAL A 330 -0.39 19.10 -16.41
C VAL A 330 -0.04 19.68 -15.05
N LYS A 331 -0.71 20.75 -14.64
CA LYS A 331 -0.45 21.45 -13.38
C LYS A 331 -0.64 20.51 -12.18
N GLY A 332 0.26 20.55 -11.23
CA GLY A 332 0.13 19.84 -9.96
C GLY A 332 -1.00 20.42 -9.07
N ASP A 333 -1.40 19.66 -8.06
CA ASP A 333 -2.30 20.15 -7.02
C ASP A 333 -1.69 21.40 -6.37
N ALA A 334 -2.49 22.47 -6.27
CA ALA A 334 -2.05 23.76 -5.74
C ALA A 334 -1.55 23.68 -4.28
N ASN A 335 -2.05 22.72 -3.51
CA ASN A 335 -1.65 22.45 -2.13
C ASN A 335 -0.71 21.23 -2.00
N GLY A 336 -0.32 20.64 -3.13
CA GLY A 336 0.49 19.44 -3.17
C GLY A 336 1.99 19.72 -3.30
N LYS A 337 2.80 18.67 -3.14
CA LYS A 337 4.26 18.69 -3.27
C LYS A 337 4.76 19.30 -4.59
N HIS A 338 3.95 19.24 -5.65
CA HIS A 338 4.29 19.66 -7.00
C HIS A 338 3.59 20.95 -7.44
N ALA A 339 3.14 21.78 -6.48
CA ALA A 339 2.44 23.04 -6.75
C ALA A 339 3.25 24.02 -7.63
N ASN A 340 4.58 24.02 -7.48
CA ASN A 340 5.49 24.92 -8.19
C ASN A 340 6.12 24.31 -9.48
N THR A 341 5.70 23.09 -9.84
CA THR A 341 6.16 22.40 -11.04
C THR A 341 4.96 21.86 -11.83
N PHE A 342 5.00 20.61 -12.25
CA PHE A 342 3.87 19.93 -12.87
C PHE A 342 3.56 18.59 -12.20
N GLY A 343 2.31 18.14 -12.25
CA GLY A 343 1.86 16.86 -11.68
C GLY A 343 2.19 15.67 -12.59
N SER A 344 1.91 15.80 -13.88
CA SER A 344 2.09 14.76 -14.90
C SER A 344 2.44 15.40 -16.26
N ILE A 345 2.84 14.56 -17.21
CA ILE A 345 3.05 14.97 -18.59
C ILE A 345 1.90 14.41 -19.41
N LYS A 346 1.22 15.28 -20.14
CA LYS A 346 0.18 14.91 -21.07
C LYS A 346 0.80 14.29 -22.30
N CYS A 347 0.42 13.04 -22.61
CA CYS A 347 0.89 12.29 -23.77
C CYS A 347 -0.29 11.88 -24.65
N ARG A 348 -0.05 11.75 -25.96
CA ARG A 348 -1.09 11.50 -26.94
C ARG A 348 -0.62 10.57 -28.07
N SER A 349 -1.53 9.71 -28.56
CA SER A 349 -1.32 8.93 -29.79
C SER A 349 -1.21 9.83 -31.02
N SER A 350 -0.62 9.31 -32.11
CA SER A 350 -0.42 10.09 -33.33
C SER A 350 -1.73 10.58 -33.96
N ASP A 351 -2.80 9.82 -33.85
CA ASP A 351 -4.15 10.16 -34.33
C ASP A 351 -5.00 10.95 -33.33
N GLY A 352 -4.46 11.20 -32.10
CA GLY A 352 -5.12 11.96 -31.06
C GLY A 352 -6.29 11.27 -30.35
N LYS A 353 -6.60 10.02 -30.69
CA LYS A 353 -7.73 9.29 -30.10
C LYS A 353 -7.45 8.71 -28.70
N ILE A 354 -6.19 8.60 -28.30
CA ILE A 354 -5.78 8.24 -26.94
C ILE A 354 -4.99 9.41 -26.36
N GLU A 355 -5.45 9.93 -25.22
CA GLU A 355 -4.78 11.00 -24.48
C GLU A 355 -4.71 10.62 -23.00
N VAL A 356 -3.53 10.80 -22.38
CA VAL A 356 -3.28 10.33 -21.04
C VAL A 356 -2.27 11.21 -20.30
N ASP A 357 -2.48 11.34 -19.00
CA ASP A 357 -1.57 12.04 -18.09
C ASP A 357 -0.59 11.02 -17.47
N VAL A 358 0.68 11.08 -17.88
CA VAL A 358 1.72 10.11 -17.51
C VAL A 358 2.53 10.60 -16.32
N THR A 359 2.78 9.70 -15.37
CA THR A 359 3.58 9.92 -14.16
C THR A 359 4.71 8.90 -14.07
N GLY A 360 5.43 8.84 -12.92
CA GLY A 360 6.49 7.83 -12.69
C GLY A 360 7.90 8.36 -12.80
N MET A 361 8.08 9.69 -12.85
CA MET A 361 9.37 10.37 -12.77
C MET A 361 9.73 10.73 -11.32
N SER A 362 11.02 10.86 -11.03
CA SER A 362 11.52 11.38 -9.75
C SER A 362 11.32 12.90 -9.64
N ASP A 363 11.44 13.43 -8.41
CA ASP A 363 11.33 14.88 -8.20
C ASP A 363 12.44 15.65 -8.94
N SER A 364 13.67 15.12 -8.93
CA SER A 364 14.80 15.73 -9.66
C SER A 364 14.60 15.74 -11.18
N GLN A 365 14.03 14.66 -11.73
CA GLN A 365 13.66 14.61 -13.16
C GLN A 365 12.57 15.62 -13.49
N ARG A 366 11.59 15.75 -12.61
CA ARG A 366 10.47 16.71 -12.74
C ARG A 366 10.97 18.15 -12.76
N GLU A 367 11.83 18.50 -11.81
CA GLU A 367 12.42 19.83 -11.72
C GLU A 367 13.31 20.14 -12.94
N HIS A 368 14.12 19.17 -13.37
CA HIS A 368 14.95 19.29 -14.56
C HIS A 368 14.10 19.56 -15.81
N LEU A 369 13.06 18.75 -16.05
CA LEU A 369 12.18 18.89 -17.22
C LEU A 369 11.33 20.17 -17.16
N PHE A 370 10.94 20.62 -15.97
CA PHE A 370 10.25 21.90 -15.82
C PHE A 370 11.10 23.08 -16.28
N ASN A 371 12.39 23.04 -15.95
CA ASN A 371 13.35 24.05 -16.35
C ASN A 371 13.83 23.92 -17.82
N ASN A 372 13.68 22.71 -18.39
CA ASN A 372 14.13 22.38 -19.75
C ASN A 372 13.00 21.67 -20.55
N PRO A 373 11.86 22.33 -20.77
CA PRO A 373 10.68 21.70 -21.38
C PRO A 373 10.94 21.17 -22.79
N GLN A 374 11.86 21.76 -23.53
CA GLN A 374 12.26 21.33 -24.89
C GLN A 374 12.91 19.94 -24.94
N GLU A 375 13.36 19.42 -23.80
CA GLU A 375 13.94 18.08 -23.73
C GLU A 375 12.88 16.97 -23.78
N ILE A 376 11.61 17.29 -23.48
CA ILE A 376 10.50 16.34 -23.46
C ILE A 376 9.33 16.74 -24.35
N LEU A 377 8.92 18.01 -24.35
CA LEU A 377 7.77 18.44 -25.15
C LEU A 377 8.06 18.32 -26.64
N GLY A 378 7.13 17.71 -27.37
CA GLY A 378 7.28 17.38 -28.78
C GLY A 378 8.15 16.14 -29.04
N LYS A 379 8.55 15.40 -28.01
CA LYS A 379 9.29 14.13 -28.13
C LYS A 379 8.36 12.94 -27.94
N VAL A 380 8.73 11.84 -28.58
CA VAL A 380 8.10 10.52 -28.37
C VAL A 380 8.72 9.88 -27.14
N VAL A 381 7.87 9.35 -26.26
CA VAL A 381 8.27 8.72 -24.98
C VAL A 381 7.62 7.35 -24.85
N THR A 382 8.33 6.38 -24.30
CA THR A 382 7.76 5.07 -24.01
C THR A 382 6.90 5.14 -22.74
N VAL A 383 5.65 4.69 -22.88
CA VAL A 383 4.65 4.65 -21.81
C VAL A 383 4.22 3.21 -21.58
N THR A 384 4.38 2.74 -20.34
CA THR A 384 3.86 1.45 -19.88
C THR A 384 2.46 1.65 -19.31
N PHE A 385 1.53 0.78 -19.67
CA PHE A 385 0.14 0.81 -19.17
C PHE A 385 -0.40 -0.62 -18.95
N ASN A 386 -1.56 -0.73 -18.29
CA ASN A 386 -2.13 -2.02 -17.95
C ASN A 386 -3.46 -2.34 -18.64
N ASP A 387 -4.20 -1.32 -19.10
CA ASP A 387 -5.46 -1.47 -19.83
C ASP A 387 -5.78 -0.19 -20.63
N ILE A 388 -6.68 -0.31 -21.62
CA ILE A 388 -7.25 0.80 -22.36
C ILE A 388 -8.63 1.10 -21.76
N ILE A 389 -8.86 2.36 -21.34
CA ILE A 389 -10.08 2.79 -20.67
C ILE A 389 -10.86 3.69 -21.62
N GLU A 390 -12.13 3.37 -21.87
CA GLU A 390 -13.05 4.30 -22.52
C GLU A 390 -13.32 5.50 -21.61
N SER A 391 -13.43 6.69 -22.19
CA SER A 391 -13.80 7.88 -21.42
C SER A 391 -15.21 7.73 -20.86
N LYS A 392 -15.37 7.93 -19.55
CA LYS A 392 -16.70 7.98 -18.88
C LYS A 392 -17.39 9.35 -19.02
N THR A 393 -16.71 10.33 -19.58
CA THR A 393 -17.22 11.66 -19.88
C THR A 393 -17.24 11.81 -21.40
N ASP A 394 -18.09 12.72 -21.94
CA ASP A 394 -18.25 13.00 -23.39
C ASP A 394 -16.94 13.45 -24.11
N ARG A 395 -15.81 12.89 -23.72
CA ARG A 395 -14.54 13.11 -24.40
C ARG A 395 -14.44 12.11 -25.56
N GLU A 396 -14.13 12.62 -26.72
CA GLU A 396 -13.84 11.83 -27.92
C GLU A 396 -12.57 10.97 -27.83
N THR A 397 -11.84 11.06 -26.69
CA THR A 397 -10.56 10.38 -26.49
C THR A 397 -10.65 9.29 -25.44
N ALA A 398 -10.09 8.11 -25.73
CA ALA A 398 -9.82 7.07 -24.75
C ALA A 398 -8.60 7.43 -23.87
N SER A 399 -8.44 6.73 -22.76
CA SER A 399 -7.31 6.88 -21.84
C SER A 399 -6.67 5.51 -21.53
N LEU A 400 -5.60 5.52 -20.76
CA LEU A 400 -4.89 4.31 -20.36
C LEU A 400 -4.98 4.11 -18.84
N PHE A 401 -5.04 2.85 -18.42
CA PHE A 401 -5.05 2.51 -16.98
C PHE A 401 -3.63 2.37 -16.44
N LEU A 402 -3.35 3.07 -15.33
CA LEU A 402 -2.05 3.13 -14.67
C LEU A 402 -0.89 3.49 -15.62
N PRO A 403 -1.00 4.57 -16.41
CA PRO A 403 0.05 4.99 -17.31
C PRO A 403 1.26 5.50 -16.51
N ARG A 404 2.44 5.07 -16.93
CA ARG A 404 3.71 5.48 -16.33
C ARG A 404 4.81 5.47 -17.38
N PHE A 405 5.83 6.26 -17.18
CA PHE A 405 6.99 6.20 -18.06
C PHE A 405 7.67 4.84 -17.99
N GLY A 406 7.84 4.20 -19.14
CA GLY A 406 8.41 2.87 -19.33
C GLY A 406 9.93 2.89 -19.48
N ASN A 407 10.50 1.68 -19.61
CA ASN A 407 11.89 1.41 -19.99
C ASN A 407 12.92 2.30 -19.26
N LYS A 408 13.03 2.14 -17.93
CA LYS A 408 14.02 2.88 -17.15
C LYS A 408 15.43 2.48 -17.58
N GLN A 409 16.17 3.45 -18.10
CA GLN A 409 17.57 3.32 -18.47
C GLN A 409 18.47 3.11 -17.23
N ALA A 410 19.70 2.69 -17.42
CA ALA A 410 20.67 2.44 -16.35
C ALA A 410 20.95 3.67 -15.47
N ASN A 411 20.78 4.89 -16.00
CA ASN A 411 20.88 6.16 -15.28
C ASN A 411 19.61 6.52 -14.48
N GLY A 412 18.60 5.65 -14.49
CA GLY A 412 17.32 5.86 -13.81
C GLY A 412 16.31 6.74 -14.55
N TRP A 413 16.67 7.29 -15.74
CA TRP A 413 15.74 8.02 -16.58
C TRP A 413 14.80 7.06 -17.34
N PHE A 414 13.59 7.55 -17.65
CA PHE A 414 12.70 6.88 -18.56
C PHE A 414 13.14 7.11 -20.03
N GLU A 415 12.65 6.30 -20.93
CA GLU A 415 13.06 6.32 -22.33
C GLU A 415 12.39 7.45 -23.11
N ILE A 416 13.20 8.34 -23.68
CA ILE A 416 12.80 9.29 -24.71
C ILE A 416 13.28 8.73 -26.06
N ARG A 417 12.33 8.48 -26.96
CA ARG A 417 12.56 7.84 -28.25
C ARG A 417 13.07 8.84 -29.26
N ASN A 418 14.36 9.20 -29.15
CA ASN A 418 15.01 10.11 -30.10
C ASN A 418 15.14 9.52 -31.52
N ASP A 419 14.96 8.22 -31.66
CA ASP A 419 14.95 7.44 -32.89
C ASP A 419 13.57 7.43 -33.61
N LYS A 420 12.51 7.88 -32.92
CA LYS A 420 11.13 7.96 -33.44
C LYS A 420 10.69 9.40 -33.61
N LEU A 421 10.10 9.69 -34.78
CA LEU A 421 9.51 10.99 -35.08
C LEU A 421 7.99 11.01 -34.86
N GLU A 422 7.36 9.85 -34.79
CA GLU A 422 5.91 9.70 -34.67
C GLU A 422 5.54 8.72 -33.57
N ALA A 423 4.51 9.07 -32.83
CA ALA A 423 3.90 8.22 -31.78
C ALA A 423 3.11 7.07 -32.42
N ASP A 424 2.83 6.03 -31.63
CA ASP A 424 1.93 4.97 -32.04
C ASP A 424 0.49 5.52 -32.24
N SER A 425 -0.22 5.03 -33.25
CA SER A 425 -1.64 5.33 -33.45
C SER A 425 -2.51 4.56 -32.46
N SER A 426 -3.73 5.00 -32.25
CA SER A 426 -4.69 4.26 -31.40
C SER A 426 -4.91 2.83 -31.85
N GLU A 427 -4.95 2.60 -33.17
CA GLU A 427 -5.06 1.27 -33.77
C GLU A 427 -3.86 0.38 -33.40
N ARG A 428 -2.64 0.92 -33.54
CA ARG A 428 -1.40 0.22 -33.16
C ARG A 428 -1.34 -0.09 -31.67
N ILE A 429 -1.80 0.81 -30.83
CA ILE A 429 -1.87 0.62 -29.37
C ILE A 429 -2.83 -0.53 -29.03
N ILE A 430 -3.99 -0.59 -29.69
CA ILE A 430 -4.96 -1.68 -29.55
C ILE A 430 -4.34 -3.01 -30.01
N GLU A 431 -3.68 -3.06 -31.16
CA GLU A 431 -2.99 -4.27 -31.63
C GLU A 431 -1.94 -4.78 -30.63
N ILE A 432 -1.12 -3.89 -30.06
CA ILE A 432 -0.12 -4.26 -29.05
C ILE A 432 -0.82 -4.81 -27.82
N PHE A 433 -1.90 -4.16 -27.37
CA PHE A 433 -2.67 -4.61 -26.22
C PHE A 433 -3.31 -5.97 -26.48
N GLU A 434 -3.98 -6.18 -27.61
CA GLU A 434 -4.60 -7.44 -27.99
C GLU A 434 -3.58 -8.57 -28.15
N ALA A 435 -2.44 -8.29 -28.76
CA ALA A 435 -1.36 -9.28 -28.93
C ALA A 435 -0.75 -9.70 -27.58
N THR A 436 -0.69 -8.76 -26.61
CA THR A 436 -0.11 -9.01 -25.29
C THR A 436 -1.10 -9.69 -24.35
N THR A 437 -2.39 -9.37 -24.47
CA THR A 437 -3.43 -9.78 -23.49
C THR A 437 -4.35 -10.87 -24.00
N GLY A 438 -4.50 -10.99 -25.32
CA GLY A 438 -5.57 -11.77 -25.95
C GLY A 438 -6.97 -11.10 -25.86
N ILE A 439 -7.07 -9.91 -25.26
CA ILE A 439 -8.34 -9.19 -25.07
C ILE A 439 -8.58 -8.24 -26.23
N ARG A 440 -9.70 -8.38 -26.94
CA ARG A 440 -10.12 -7.43 -27.96
C ARG A 440 -10.65 -6.15 -27.34
N LYS A 441 -10.22 -5.02 -27.86
CA LYS A 441 -10.71 -3.69 -27.51
C LYS A 441 -11.14 -2.95 -28.78
N GLU A 442 -12.26 -2.25 -28.69
CA GLU A 442 -12.74 -1.36 -29.73
C GLU A 442 -12.93 0.02 -29.11
N LEU A 443 -12.36 1.04 -29.74
CA LEU A 443 -12.70 2.42 -29.36
C LEU A 443 -14.03 2.78 -30.01
N LYS A 444 -14.96 3.30 -29.23
CA LYS A 444 -16.20 3.87 -29.77
C LYS A 444 -15.87 4.98 -30.75
N LYS A 445 -16.55 4.93 -31.91
CA LYS A 445 -16.42 5.94 -32.97
C LYS A 445 -17.07 7.24 -32.54
#